data_a2f8f2732700eba9ca59ab7a7d5331f7
#
_entry.id   a2f8f2732700eba9ca59ab7a7d5331f7
#
_cell.length_a   1.000
_cell.length_b   1.000
_cell.length_c   1.000
_cell.angle_alpha   90.00
_cell.angle_beta   90.00
_cell.angle_gamma   90.00
#
_symmetry.space_group_name_H-M   'P 1'
#
loop_
_entity.id
_entity.type
_entity.pdbx_description
1 polymer ?
#
loop_
_entity_poly.entity_id
_entity_poly.type
_entity_poly.pdbx_seq_one_letter_code
_entity_poly.pdbx_strand_id
1 'polypeptide(L)'
;EILTSLGASARANVPKPVLAAYLVRLHDAVVSKQILSRSLPVIPVDTSGLGTYRVDILATSLMARRLFPEALRIPGPNSRVRVLVQNGVGIPGLNAKARTVLLGAGYAYIDGGNAATFGRTRTTILVPDSSLTAMGWGTQVAAALGVPTADVHAATHGQTVADVIVVLGMDFVSPSPTPSG
;
A
#
# COMPACT_ATOMS: atom_id res chain seq x y z
N GLU A 1 5.02 18.25 31.25
CA GLU A 1 3.57 18.55 31.44
C GLU A 1 2.67 18.01 30.33
N ILE A 2 3.05 18.11 29.01
CA ILE A 2 2.24 17.60 27.89
C ILE A 2 2.02 16.07 27.97
N LEU A 3 3.03 15.31 28.37
CA LEU A 3 2.93 13.85 28.54
C LEU A 3 2.03 13.42 29.71
N THR A 4 1.90 14.27 30.72
CA THR A 4 1.03 14.02 31.90
C THR A 4 -0.43 14.34 31.56
N SER A 5 -0.69 15.31 30.67
CA SER A 5 -2.05 15.68 30.24
C SER A 5 -2.64 14.73 29.20
N LEU A 6 -1.82 14.00 28.44
CA LEU A 6 -2.26 12.96 27.52
C LEU A 6 -2.78 11.70 28.23
N GLY A 7 -2.53 11.59 29.53
CA GLY A 7 -3.22 10.71 30.48
C GLY A 7 -3.59 9.31 29.99
N ALA A 8 -4.49 8.67 30.68
CA ALA A 8 -5.00 7.33 30.43
C ALA A 8 -5.74 7.15 29.07
N SER A 9 -5.98 8.24 28.34
CA SER A 9 -6.75 8.24 27.08
C SER A 9 -5.93 7.92 25.84
N ALA A 10 -4.59 8.02 25.89
CA ALA A 10 -3.73 7.74 24.76
C ALA A 10 -3.10 6.35 24.88
N ARG A 11 -3.57 5.41 24.07
CA ARG A 11 -2.93 4.09 23.93
C ARG A 11 -2.00 4.12 22.72
N ALA A 12 -0.69 4.03 22.95
CA ALA A 12 0.30 3.95 21.88
C ALA A 12 0.97 2.57 21.92
N ASN A 13 1.10 1.96 20.75
CA ASN A 13 1.85 0.71 20.55
C ASN A 13 3.37 0.97 20.41
N VAL A 14 3.86 2.04 21.04
CA VAL A 14 5.25 2.51 20.92
C VAL A 14 5.84 2.64 22.34
N PRO A 15 7.08 2.18 22.59
CA PRO A 15 7.74 2.35 23.87
C PRO A 15 7.81 3.82 24.29
N LYS A 16 7.55 4.11 25.58
CA LYS A 16 7.52 5.49 26.11
C LYS A 16 8.73 6.35 25.74
N PRO A 17 10.00 5.87 25.80
CA PRO A 17 11.15 6.69 25.43
C PRO A 17 11.15 7.07 23.92
N VAL A 18 10.68 6.18 23.06
CA VAL A 18 10.55 6.45 21.61
C VAL A 18 9.45 7.48 21.37
N LEU A 19 8.31 7.35 22.04
CA LEU A 19 7.22 8.34 21.97
C LEU A 19 7.69 9.72 22.45
N ALA A 20 8.44 9.78 23.55
CA ALA A 20 9.01 11.04 24.06
C ALA A 20 9.95 11.69 23.03
N ALA A 21 10.82 10.93 22.38
CA ALA A 21 11.72 11.44 21.35
C ALA A 21 10.94 11.99 20.13
N TYR A 22 9.86 11.33 19.72
CA TYR A 22 8.98 11.84 18.65
C TYR A 22 8.28 13.15 19.05
N LEU A 23 7.77 13.23 20.28
CA LEU A 23 7.10 14.45 20.77
C LEU A 23 8.05 15.64 20.86
N VAL A 24 9.31 15.44 21.25
CA VAL A 24 10.33 16.48 21.24
C VAL A 24 10.58 16.96 19.82
N ARG A 25 10.81 16.04 18.86
CA ARG A 25 10.99 16.40 17.45
C ARG A 25 9.77 17.10 16.85
N LEU A 26 8.57 16.67 17.21
CA LEU A 26 7.35 17.33 16.77
C LEU A 26 7.25 18.74 17.33
N HIS A 27 7.57 18.93 18.61
CA HIS A 27 7.62 20.26 19.25
C HIS A 27 8.60 21.19 18.51
N ASP A 28 9.82 20.72 18.28
CA ASP A 28 10.86 21.49 17.57
C ASP A 28 10.41 21.85 16.13
N ALA A 29 9.76 20.93 15.44
CA ALA A 29 9.21 21.17 14.11
C ALA A 29 8.07 22.20 14.12
N VAL A 30 7.21 22.19 15.15
CA VAL A 30 6.16 23.22 15.34
C VAL A 30 6.78 24.58 15.59
N VAL A 31 7.73 24.66 16.53
CA VAL A 31 8.39 25.92 16.91
C VAL A 31 9.17 26.51 15.74
N SER A 32 9.85 25.66 14.96
CA SER A 32 10.60 26.08 13.76
C SER A 32 9.72 26.30 12.52
N LYS A 33 8.40 26.18 12.63
CA LYS A 33 7.43 26.29 11.52
C LYS A 33 7.70 25.33 10.36
N GLN A 34 8.29 24.17 10.64
CA GLN A 34 8.58 23.14 9.65
C GLN A 34 7.40 22.16 9.42
N ILE A 35 6.28 22.36 10.15
CA ILE A 35 5.07 21.58 9.94
C ILE A 35 4.28 22.17 8.79
N LEU A 36 4.08 21.35 7.76
CA LEU A 36 3.23 21.66 6.62
C LEU A 36 1.86 21.04 6.85
N SER A 37 0.84 21.88 7.05
CA SER A 37 -0.56 21.43 7.08
C SER A 37 -1.19 21.62 5.71
N ARG A 38 -1.90 20.61 5.23
CA ARG A 38 -2.68 20.64 3.99
C ARG A 38 -4.01 19.95 4.17
N SER A 39 -5.06 20.55 3.60
CA SER A 39 -6.37 19.92 3.55
C SER A 39 -6.36 18.80 2.51
N LEU A 40 -7.00 17.68 2.84
CA LEU A 40 -7.17 16.57 1.91
C LEU A 40 -8.09 17.03 0.76
N PRO A 41 -7.72 16.86 -0.51
CA PRO A 41 -8.60 17.14 -1.62
C PRO A 41 -9.83 16.23 -1.60
N VAL A 42 -11.03 16.83 -1.62
CA VAL A 42 -12.30 16.10 -1.58
C VAL A 42 -13.25 16.61 -2.65
N ILE A 43 -14.11 15.73 -3.12
CA ILE A 43 -15.18 16.03 -4.08
C ILE A 43 -16.52 15.86 -3.37
N PRO A 44 -17.44 16.83 -3.41
CA PRO A 44 -18.77 16.65 -2.86
C PRO A 44 -19.49 15.52 -3.62
N VAL A 45 -20.09 14.59 -2.88
CA VAL A 45 -20.82 13.43 -3.43
C VAL A 45 -22.33 13.72 -3.45
N ASP A 46 -22.77 14.59 -2.56
CA ASP A 46 -24.18 14.87 -2.35
C ASP A 46 -24.50 16.34 -2.66
N THR A 47 -25.52 16.53 -3.49
CA THR A 47 -26.12 17.84 -3.82
C THR A 47 -27.20 18.26 -2.81
N SER A 48 -27.52 17.39 -1.84
CA SER A 48 -28.60 17.61 -0.86
C SER A 48 -28.17 18.44 0.37
N GLY A 49 -26.93 18.90 0.42
CA GLY A 49 -26.44 19.78 1.49
C GLY A 49 -26.03 19.08 2.79
N LEU A 50 -26.05 17.76 2.86
CA LEU A 50 -25.63 16.98 4.05
C LEU A 50 -24.11 16.86 4.24
N GLY A 51 -23.31 17.49 3.38
CA GLY A 51 -21.86 17.57 3.57
C GLY A 51 -21.11 16.25 3.38
N THR A 52 -21.63 15.33 2.59
CA THR A 52 -20.93 14.08 2.26
C THR A 52 -19.88 14.33 1.19
N TYR A 53 -18.65 13.93 1.49
CA TYR A 53 -17.51 14.13 0.60
C TYR A 53 -16.80 12.81 0.30
N ARG A 54 -16.23 12.70 -0.89
CA ARG A 54 -15.35 11.63 -1.30
C ARG A 54 -13.94 12.19 -1.52
N VAL A 55 -12.92 11.44 -1.12
CA VAL A 55 -11.52 11.82 -1.38
C VAL A 55 -11.28 11.85 -2.89
N ASP A 56 -10.73 12.96 -3.38
CA ASP A 56 -10.19 13.04 -4.74
C ASP A 56 -8.85 12.30 -4.78
N ILE A 57 -8.87 11.06 -5.27
CA ILE A 57 -7.71 10.18 -5.30
C ILE A 57 -6.59 10.76 -6.17
N LEU A 58 -6.94 11.37 -7.32
CA LEU A 58 -5.95 11.93 -8.24
C LEU A 58 -5.26 13.16 -7.61
N ALA A 59 -6.04 14.12 -7.13
CA ALA A 59 -5.51 15.32 -6.49
C ALA A 59 -4.73 14.98 -5.21
N THR A 60 -5.20 14.01 -4.41
CA THR A 60 -4.49 13.50 -3.23
C THR A 60 -3.16 12.86 -3.60
N SER A 61 -3.12 12.06 -4.67
CA SER A 61 -1.90 11.42 -5.16
C SER A 61 -0.86 12.44 -5.64
N LEU A 62 -1.31 13.45 -6.38
CA LEU A 62 -0.44 14.55 -6.84
C LEU A 62 0.11 15.36 -5.65
N MET A 63 -0.75 15.67 -4.68
CA MET A 63 -0.34 16.35 -3.46
C MET A 63 0.66 15.52 -2.65
N ALA A 64 0.41 14.23 -2.48
CA ALA A 64 1.31 13.32 -1.76
C ALA A 64 2.68 13.20 -2.45
N ARG A 65 2.73 13.09 -3.77
CA ARG A 65 4.00 13.10 -4.54
C ARG A 65 4.79 14.40 -4.34
N ARG A 66 4.10 15.52 -4.25
CA ARG A 66 4.73 16.82 -4.01
C ARG A 66 5.26 16.98 -2.59
N LEU A 67 4.54 16.45 -1.60
CA LEU A 67 4.89 16.59 -0.17
C LEU A 67 5.91 15.53 0.27
N PHE A 68 5.85 14.34 -0.30
CA PHE A 68 6.65 13.18 0.09
C PHE A 68 7.34 12.55 -1.13
N PRO A 69 8.15 13.30 -1.88
CA PRO A 69 8.75 12.80 -3.13
C PRO A 69 9.62 11.56 -2.90
N GLU A 70 10.31 11.49 -1.76
CA GLU A 70 11.15 10.34 -1.43
C GLU A 70 10.34 9.10 -1.03
N ALA A 71 9.22 9.28 -0.31
CA ALA A 71 8.35 8.17 0.10
C ALA A 71 7.56 7.56 -1.07
N LEU A 72 7.29 8.38 -2.11
CA LEU A 72 6.53 8.00 -3.30
C LEU A 72 7.43 7.89 -4.54
N ARG A 73 8.73 7.85 -4.33
CA ARG A 73 9.71 7.68 -5.39
C ARG A 73 9.48 6.33 -6.06
N ILE A 74 9.39 6.34 -7.39
CA ILE A 74 9.43 5.10 -8.18
C ILE A 74 10.80 4.45 -7.89
N PRO A 75 10.85 3.19 -7.47
CA PRO A 75 12.10 2.53 -7.17
C PRO A 75 13.05 2.63 -8.37
N GLY A 76 14.26 3.11 -8.14
CA GLY A 76 15.32 3.02 -9.12
C GLY A 76 15.78 1.56 -9.27
N PRO A 77 16.69 1.26 -10.20
CA PRO A 77 17.15 -0.11 -10.49
C PRO A 77 17.75 -0.82 -9.26
N ASN A 78 18.19 -0.07 -8.25
CA ASN A 78 18.75 -0.59 -6.98
C ASN A 78 17.75 -0.55 -5.81
N SER A 79 16.49 -0.17 -6.03
CA SER A 79 15.47 -0.11 -4.99
C SER A 79 14.62 -1.37 -5.04
N ARG A 80 14.28 -1.91 -3.88
CA ARG A 80 13.35 -3.05 -3.81
C ARG A 80 11.95 -2.60 -4.25
N VAL A 81 11.37 -3.29 -5.21
CA VAL A 81 9.98 -3.09 -5.64
C VAL A 81 9.07 -3.36 -4.45
N ARG A 82 8.19 -2.42 -4.11
CA ARG A 82 7.24 -2.52 -3.01
C ARG A 82 5.98 -3.22 -3.49
N VAL A 83 5.65 -4.33 -2.85
CA VAL A 83 4.50 -5.17 -3.20
C VAL A 83 3.51 -5.16 -2.05
N LEU A 84 2.34 -4.56 -2.27
CA LEU A 84 1.21 -4.61 -1.34
C LEU A 84 0.37 -5.85 -1.65
N VAL A 85 0.13 -6.68 -0.63
CA VAL A 85 -0.62 -7.93 -0.78
C VAL A 85 -1.92 -7.89 0.00
N GLN A 86 -3.01 -8.22 -0.66
CA GLN A 86 -4.33 -8.37 -0.06
C GLN A 86 -4.85 -9.81 -0.21
N ASN A 87 -5.45 -10.32 0.85
CA ASN A 87 -6.12 -11.62 0.85
C ASN A 87 -7.50 -11.49 0.19
N GLY A 88 -7.65 -11.96 -1.04
CA GLY A 88 -8.92 -11.98 -1.79
C GLY A 88 -9.71 -13.28 -1.64
N VAL A 89 -9.19 -14.26 -0.89
CA VAL A 89 -9.85 -15.57 -0.68
C VAL A 89 -10.57 -15.63 0.66
N GLY A 90 -9.99 -15.02 1.71
CA GLY A 90 -10.48 -15.09 3.08
C GLY A 90 -9.83 -16.23 3.89
N ILE A 91 -8.80 -16.91 3.37
CA ILE A 91 -8.09 -17.97 4.10
C ILE A 91 -7.08 -17.33 5.06
N PRO A 92 -7.13 -17.64 6.38
CA PRO A 92 -6.14 -17.14 7.34
C PRO A 92 -4.71 -17.56 6.96
N GLY A 93 -3.75 -16.66 7.17
CA GLY A 93 -2.32 -16.92 6.93
C GLY A 93 -1.88 -16.81 5.45
N LEU A 94 -2.78 -16.55 4.50
CA LEU A 94 -2.44 -16.45 3.08
C LEU A 94 -1.44 -15.30 2.82
N ASN A 95 -1.63 -14.14 3.45
CA ASN A 95 -0.71 -13.01 3.38
C ASN A 95 0.68 -13.36 3.94
N ALA A 96 0.74 -14.15 5.01
CA ALA A 96 2.01 -14.60 5.59
C ALA A 96 2.78 -15.53 4.64
N LYS A 97 2.09 -16.43 3.93
CA LYS A 97 2.67 -17.27 2.89
C LYS A 97 3.25 -16.42 1.75
N ALA A 98 2.47 -15.47 1.23
CA ALA A 98 2.93 -14.56 0.17
C ALA A 98 4.10 -13.69 0.63
N ARG A 99 4.08 -13.19 1.87
CA ARG A 99 5.19 -12.46 2.48
C ARG A 99 6.51 -13.24 2.42
N THR A 100 6.49 -14.52 2.84
CA THR A 100 7.69 -15.36 2.84
C THR A 100 8.26 -15.49 1.43
N VAL A 101 7.41 -15.74 0.44
CA VAL A 101 7.81 -15.86 -0.97
C VAL A 101 8.41 -14.55 -1.49
N LEU A 102 7.72 -13.43 -1.30
CA LEU A 102 8.15 -12.13 -1.81
C LEU A 102 9.44 -11.62 -1.17
N LEU A 103 9.58 -11.77 0.15
CA LEU A 103 10.83 -11.42 0.85
C LEU A 103 11.99 -12.29 0.38
N GLY A 104 11.77 -13.59 0.18
CA GLY A 104 12.77 -14.52 -0.38
C GLY A 104 13.19 -14.15 -1.79
N ALA A 105 12.30 -13.60 -2.59
CA ALA A 105 12.57 -13.10 -3.94
C ALA A 105 13.14 -11.65 -3.98
N GLY A 106 13.36 -11.02 -2.81
CA GLY A 106 14.00 -9.71 -2.71
C GLY A 106 13.07 -8.50 -2.79
N TYR A 107 11.75 -8.69 -2.81
CA TYR A 107 10.77 -7.60 -2.82
C TYR A 107 10.59 -6.98 -1.42
N ALA A 108 10.14 -5.72 -1.38
CA ALA A 108 9.66 -5.09 -0.16
C ALA A 108 8.16 -5.40 0.01
N TYR A 109 7.81 -6.16 1.04
CA TYR A 109 6.43 -6.57 1.31
C TYR A 109 5.69 -5.52 2.14
N ILE A 110 4.45 -5.22 1.75
CA ILE A 110 3.50 -4.39 2.50
C ILE A 110 2.24 -5.22 2.74
N ASP A 111 1.80 -5.31 4.00
CA ASP A 111 0.55 -5.99 4.32
C ASP A 111 -0.65 -5.09 4.01
N GLY A 112 -1.46 -5.48 3.03
CA GLY A 112 -2.69 -4.82 2.64
C GLY A 112 -3.93 -5.40 3.34
N GLY A 113 -3.75 -6.37 4.25
CA GLY A 113 -4.85 -7.02 4.94
C GLY A 113 -5.76 -7.83 4.03
N ASN A 114 -7.06 -7.70 4.24
CA ASN A 114 -8.07 -8.36 3.42
C ASN A 114 -8.51 -7.45 2.25
N ALA A 115 -8.82 -8.07 1.12
CA ALA A 115 -9.47 -7.37 0.01
C ALA A 115 -10.91 -6.97 0.38
N ALA A 116 -11.46 -6.00 -0.34
CA ALA A 116 -12.84 -5.54 -0.12
C ALA A 116 -13.89 -6.66 -0.31
N THR A 117 -13.56 -7.65 -1.13
CA THR A 117 -14.40 -8.83 -1.39
C THR A 117 -13.57 -10.09 -1.34
N PHE A 118 -14.13 -11.17 -0.84
CA PHE A 118 -13.52 -12.50 -0.82
C PHE A 118 -14.03 -13.40 -1.96
N GLY A 119 -13.50 -14.62 -2.01
CA GLY A 119 -13.91 -15.65 -2.97
C GLY A 119 -13.28 -15.50 -4.36
N ARG A 120 -12.17 -14.75 -4.48
CA ARG A 120 -11.44 -14.66 -5.75
C ARG A 120 -10.84 -16.00 -6.12
N THR A 121 -11.15 -16.45 -7.34
CA THR A 121 -10.58 -17.70 -7.89
C THR A 121 -9.19 -17.48 -8.45
N ARG A 122 -8.90 -16.27 -8.99
CA ARG A 122 -7.63 -15.91 -9.61
C ARG A 122 -6.99 -14.72 -8.91
N THR A 123 -5.67 -14.78 -8.79
CA THR A 123 -4.85 -13.67 -8.33
C THR A 123 -4.84 -12.56 -9.37
N THR A 124 -5.03 -11.32 -8.91
CA THR A 124 -4.96 -10.13 -9.75
C THR A 124 -3.78 -9.30 -9.33
N ILE A 125 -2.98 -8.85 -10.29
CA ILE A 125 -1.81 -8.01 -10.06
C ILE A 125 -2.05 -6.66 -10.76
N LEU A 126 -2.00 -5.59 -9.98
CA LEU A 126 -2.18 -4.24 -10.47
C LEU A 126 -0.86 -3.50 -10.41
N VAL A 127 -0.47 -2.88 -11.52
CA VAL A 127 0.71 -2.02 -11.66
C VAL A 127 0.27 -0.58 -11.90
N PRO A 128 1.13 0.43 -11.62
CA PRO A 128 0.72 1.84 -11.66
C PRO A 128 0.24 2.31 -13.03
N ASP A 129 0.83 1.79 -14.09
CA ASP A 129 0.53 2.16 -15.46
C ASP A 129 0.88 1.02 -16.44
N SER A 130 0.61 1.23 -17.72
CA SER A 130 0.90 0.26 -18.79
C SER A 130 2.32 0.37 -19.38
N SER A 131 3.25 1.06 -18.71
CA SER A 131 4.64 1.11 -19.17
C SER A 131 5.30 -0.26 -19.14
N LEU A 132 6.27 -0.50 -20.02
CA LEU A 132 7.01 -1.76 -20.05
C LEU A 132 7.69 -2.07 -18.70
N THR A 133 8.16 -1.04 -17.99
CA THR A 133 8.78 -1.19 -16.67
C THR A 133 7.77 -1.64 -15.62
N ALA A 134 6.62 -0.98 -15.53
CA ALA A 134 5.57 -1.33 -14.56
C ALA A 134 4.98 -2.72 -14.85
N MET A 135 4.68 -3.02 -16.10
CA MET A 135 4.22 -4.35 -16.52
C MET A 135 5.27 -5.43 -16.25
N GLY A 136 6.56 -5.10 -16.43
CA GLY A 136 7.67 -5.98 -16.10
C GLY A 136 7.73 -6.32 -14.60
N TRP A 137 7.52 -5.35 -13.72
CA TRP A 137 7.42 -5.61 -12.27
C TRP A 137 6.25 -6.55 -11.93
N GLY A 138 5.08 -6.30 -12.51
CA GLY A 138 3.92 -7.16 -12.32
C GLY A 138 4.18 -8.60 -12.76
N THR A 139 4.78 -8.79 -13.93
CA THR A 139 5.14 -10.11 -14.46
C THR A 139 6.16 -10.83 -13.58
N GLN A 140 7.19 -10.13 -13.08
CA GLN A 140 8.18 -10.71 -12.18
C GLN A 140 7.58 -11.10 -10.83
N VAL A 141 6.70 -10.27 -10.27
CA VAL A 141 5.95 -10.57 -9.04
C VAL A 141 5.03 -11.77 -9.25
N ALA A 142 4.33 -11.86 -10.40
CA ALA A 142 3.50 -13.00 -10.76
C ALA A 142 4.31 -14.30 -10.81
N ALA A 143 5.47 -14.27 -11.46
CA ALA A 143 6.39 -15.39 -11.55
C ALA A 143 6.90 -15.83 -10.17
N ALA A 144 7.30 -14.87 -9.32
CA ALA A 144 7.74 -15.15 -7.96
C ALA A 144 6.66 -15.82 -7.11
N LEU A 145 5.39 -15.41 -7.27
CA LEU A 145 4.25 -16.00 -6.58
C LEU A 145 3.75 -17.31 -7.20
N GLY A 146 4.24 -17.68 -8.37
CA GLY A 146 3.78 -18.89 -9.09
C GLY A 146 2.35 -18.75 -9.63
N VAL A 147 1.88 -17.54 -9.95
CA VAL A 147 0.56 -17.28 -10.51
C VAL A 147 0.63 -16.89 -11.99
N PRO A 148 -0.43 -17.12 -12.79
CA PRO A 148 -0.44 -16.80 -14.21
C PRO A 148 -0.18 -15.32 -14.50
N THR A 149 0.72 -15.02 -15.42
CA THR A 149 1.06 -13.65 -15.83
C THR A 149 -0.09 -12.93 -16.56
N ALA A 150 -1.07 -13.68 -17.05
CA ALA A 150 -2.26 -13.12 -17.72
C ALA A 150 -3.14 -12.26 -16.81
N ASP A 151 -2.96 -12.32 -15.49
CA ASP A 151 -3.74 -11.55 -14.53
C ASP A 151 -3.06 -10.22 -14.13
N VAL A 152 -2.05 -9.78 -14.87
CA VAL A 152 -1.36 -8.50 -14.66
C VAL A 152 -2.06 -7.39 -15.45
N HIS A 153 -2.52 -6.35 -14.74
CA HIS A 153 -3.24 -5.21 -15.32
C HIS A 153 -2.67 -3.88 -14.84
N ALA A 154 -2.73 -2.87 -15.71
CA ALA A 154 -2.51 -1.50 -15.29
C ALA A 154 -3.70 -1.03 -14.43
N ALA A 155 -3.40 -0.35 -13.32
CA ALA A 155 -4.45 0.23 -12.48
C ALA A 155 -5.15 1.36 -13.23
N THR A 156 -6.48 1.41 -13.14
CA THR A 156 -7.30 2.46 -13.76
C THR A 156 -7.04 3.84 -13.15
N HIS A 157 -6.51 3.88 -11.93
CA HIS A 157 -6.15 5.10 -11.19
C HIS A 157 -4.77 4.89 -10.60
N GLY A 158 -3.90 5.87 -10.78
CA GLY A 158 -2.49 5.79 -10.33
C GLY A 158 -2.39 5.45 -8.85
N GLN A 159 -1.71 4.36 -8.54
CA GLN A 159 -1.42 3.92 -7.19
C GLN A 159 -0.14 4.55 -6.69
N THR A 160 -0.12 4.92 -5.43
CA THR A 160 1.04 5.58 -4.80
C THR A 160 1.55 4.86 -3.56
N VAL A 161 0.77 3.89 -3.04
CA VAL A 161 1.10 3.17 -1.79
C VAL A 161 2.15 2.08 -2.02
N ALA A 162 2.12 1.44 -3.18
CA ALA A 162 3.03 0.38 -3.59
C ALA A 162 3.33 0.48 -5.08
N ASP A 163 4.39 -0.19 -5.52
CA ASP A 163 4.75 -0.26 -6.94
C ASP A 163 3.94 -1.34 -7.65
N VAL A 164 3.55 -2.37 -6.90
CA VAL A 164 2.67 -3.46 -7.36
C VAL A 164 1.66 -3.76 -6.26
N ILE A 165 0.38 -3.94 -6.62
CA ILE A 165 -0.64 -4.49 -5.71
C ILE A 165 -1.03 -5.89 -6.19
N VAL A 166 -1.05 -6.82 -5.25
CA VAL A 166 -1.47 -8.20 -5.46
C VAL A 166 -2.73 -8.47 -4.65
N VAL A 167 -3.79 -8.90 -5.32
CA VAL A 167 -4.99 -9.43 -4.67
C VAL A 167 -4.99 -10.93 -4.89
N LEU A 168 -4.66 -11.68 -3.84
CA LEU A 168 -4.50 -13.13 -3.90
C LEU A 168 -5.82 -13.83 -4.19
N GLY A 169 -5.77 -14.81 -5.09
CA GLY A 169 -6.85 -15.73 -5.43
C GLY A 169 -6.56 -17.18 -5.00
N MET A 170 -7.50 -18.07 -5.27
CA MET A 170 -7.38 -19.51 -4.98
C MET A 170 -6.24 -20.19 -5.74
N ASP A 171 -5.86 -19.68 -6.91
CA ASP A 171 -4.73 -20.15 -7.72
C ASP A 171 -3.38 -20.02 -6.99
N PHE A 172 -3.24 -19.07 -6.05
CA PHE A 172 -2.07 -19.00 -5.17
C PHE A 172 -2.09 -20.05 -4.05
N VAL A 173 -3.28 -20.54 -3.66
CA VAL A 173 -3.42 -21.60 -2.65
C VAL A 173 -3.12 -22.96 -3.26
N SER A 174 -3.68 -23.21 -4.45
CA SER A 174 -3.55 -24.45 -5.21
C SER A 174 -3.06 -24.10 -6.62
N PRO A 175 -1.73 -24.02 -6.83
CA PRO A 175 -1.19 -23.74 -8.15
C PRO A 175 -1.67 -24.81 -9.14
N SER A 176 -2.32 -24.38 -10.21
CA SER A 176 -2.64 -25.29 -11.32
C SER A 176 -1.32 -25.80 -11.90
N PRO A 177 -1.21 -27.12 -12.19
CA PRO A 177 -0.02 -27.65 -12.85
C PRO A 177 0.18 -26.90 -14.16
N THR A 178 1.38 -26.35 -14.35
CA THR A 178 1.79 -25.77 -15.62
C THR A 178 1.67 -26.85 -16.69
N PRO A 179 0.94 -26.63 -17.80
CA PRO A 179 0.95 -27.61 -18.90
C PRO A 179 2.39 -27.74 -19.38
N SER A 180 2.95 -28.93 -19.23
CA SER A 180 4.24 -29.30 -19.81
C SER A 180 4.08 -29.25 -21.32
N GLY A 181 4.68 -28.24 -21.96
CA GLY A 181 4.83 -28.16 -23.41
C GLY A 181 5.97 -29.04 -23.87
#